data_5c917eddfc1be36bc8005b0103d7c9b0
#
_entry.id   5c917eddfc1be36bc8005b0103d7c9b0
#
_cell.length_a   1.000
_cell.length_b   1.000
_cell.length_c   1.000
_cell.angle_alpha   90.00
_cell.angle_beta   90.00
_cell.angle_gamma   90.00
#
_symmetry.space_group_name_H-M   'P 1'
#
loop_
_entity.id
_entity.type
_entity.pdbx_description
1 polymer ?
#
loop_
_entity_poly.entity_id
_entity_poly.type
_entity_poly.pdbx_seq_one_letter_code
_entity_poly.pdbx_strand_id
1 'polypeptide(L)'
;MCSLAKDIGIDLGTASVLIYVKDKGIVLNEPSVVAFDKDTGKLLKVGADAQAMLGRTPGNIVAICPLREGVISDYEVTERMLKEFIHKVMGFQFFKPRIIICVPSGITEVEERAVIDAGIQAGARRVYLIEEPVAAAIGAGIDITQPDGHFIIDIGGGTSDIAVISLSGVVESASIKVAGDQFNEAVVKYMRRKHNLLIGERTAEEMTMEIKGRCLLTGLPKLITVTSTEMMDAFEEPVERIMEAVHQVLERTPPELVADISSNGIVMTGGGSLIRGFDKLVTARTGIHTVVAENAIQCVAEGTGKSLESVGEMKDGTMNLSRRKQIN
;
A
#
# COMPACT_ATOMS: atom_id res chain seq x y z
N MET A 1 27.94 -4.32 -19.40
CA MET A 1 27.16 -3.42 -20.29
C MET A 1 26.35 -2.47 -19.44
N CYS A 2 26.67 -1.17 -19.41
CA CYS A 2 25.80 -0.20 -18.73
C CYS A 2 24.43 -0.18 -19.42
N SER A 3 23.36 -0.56 -18.72
CA SER A 3 22.00 -0.36 -19.20
C SER A 3 21.74 1.13 -19.33
N LEU A 4 21.54 1.61 -20.56
CA LEU A 4 21.22 3.02 -20.85
C LEU A 4 19.78 3.39 -20.39
N ALA A 5 18.95 2.41 -20.03
CA ALA A 5 17.63 2.59 -19.46
C ALA A 5 17.70 2.37 -17.95
N LYS A 6 17.17 3.29 -17.17
CA LYS A 6 17.04 3.14 -15.71
C LYS A 6 15.82 2.29 -15.40
N ASP A 7 16.04 1.16 -14.72
CA ASP A 7 14.94 0.34 -14.24
C ASP A 7 14.33 0.95 -12.98
N ILE A 8 13.03 0.83 -12.82
CA ILE A 8 12.28 1.41 -11.70
C ILE A 8 11.39 0.37 -11.02
N GLY A 9 11.28 0.48 -9.70
CA GLY A 9 10.29 -0.20 -8.89
C GLY A 9 9.18 0.78 -8.53
N ILE A 10 7.93 0.35 -8.61
CA ILE A 10 6.75 1.15 -8.26
C ILE A 10 5.97 0.40 -7.21
N ASP A 11 5.81 1.03 -6.06
CA ASP A 11 4.77 0.69 -5.11
C ASP A 11 3.52 1.48 -5.50
N LEU A 12 2.51 0.77 -6.01
CA LEU A 12 1.25 1.36 -6.49
C LEU A 12 0.16 1.21 -5.43
N GLY A 13 0.36 1.87 -4.29
CA GLY A 13 -0.56 1.78 -3.17
C GLY A 13 -1.84 2.61 -3.32
N THR A 14 -2.88 2.23 -2.57
CA THR A 14 -4.15 2.97 -2.52
C THR A 14 -3.98 4.39 -2.01
N ALA A 15 -3.18 4.60 -0.96
CA ALA A 15 -2.95 5.91 -0.35
C ALA A 15 -1.85 6.71 -1.05
N SER A 16 -0.76 6.05 -1.45
CA SER A 16 0.41 6.70 -2.03
C SER A 16 1.09 5.84 -3.09
N VAL A 17 1.75 6.49 -4.04
CA VAL A 17 2.64 5.86 -5.02
C VAL A 17 4.07 6.22 -4.65
N LEU A 18 4.91 5.19 -4.44
CA LEU A 18 6.34 5.36 -4.26
C LEU A 18 7.10 4.81 -5.48
N ILE A 19 8.10 5.57 -5.94
CA ILE A 19 8.94 5.12 -7.05
C ILE A 19 10.39 5.05 -6.59
N TYR A 20 10.94 3.85 -6.72
CA TYR A 20 12.35 3.55 -6.52
C TYR A 20 13.06 3.51 -7.88
N VAL A 21 14.19 4.19 -7.99
CA VAL A 21 15.07 4.12 -9.16
C VAL A 21 16.33 3.39 -8.76
N LYS A 22 16.74 2.40 -9.57
CA LYS A 22 17.99 1.67 -9.35
C LYS A 22 19.15 2.64 -9.16
N ASP A 23 19.99 2.39 -8.16
CA ASP A 23 21.17 3.20 -7.76
C ASP A 23 20.84 4.60 -7.17
N LYS A 24 19.55 4.96 -7.01
CA LYS A 24 19.15 6.25 -6.43
C LYS A 24 18.25 6.14 -5.20
N GLY A 25 17.66 4.95 -4.96
CA GLY A 25 16.67 4.77 -3.91
C GLY A 25 15.28 5.32 -4.27
N ILE A 26 14.48 5.63 -3.28
CA ILE A 26 13.14 6.21 -3.44
C ILE A 26 13.28 7.65 -3.89
N VAL A 27 12.75 7.97 -5.06
CA VAL A 27 12.86 9.30 -5.70
C VAL A 27 11.52 10.02 -5.81
N LEU A 28 10.42 9.31 -5.57
CA LEU A 28 9.08 9.86 -5.55
C LEU A 28 8.25 9.19 -4.44
N ASN A 29 7.53 10.01 -3.69
CA ASN A 29 6.50 9.60 -2.74
C ASN A 29 5.37 10.64 -2.86
N GLU A 30 4.30 10.24 -3.52
CA GLU A 30 3.17 11.13 -3.82
C GLU A 30 1.85 10.43 -3.51
N PRO A 31 0.84 11.16 -3.04
CA PRO A 31 -0.51 10.61 -2.86
C PRO A 31 -1.09 10.04 -4.16
N SER A 32 -1.83 8.95 -4.08
CA SER A 32 -2.55 8.32 -5.20
C SER A 32 -3.82 9.11 -5.53
N VAL A 33 -3.68 10.41 -5.85
CA VAL A 33 -4.79 11.32 -6.13
C VAL A 33 -4.61 11.99 -7.47
N VAL A 34 -5.72 12.12 -8.20
CA VAL A 34 -5.79 12.77 -9.50
C VAL A 34 -6.91 13.79 -9.50
N ALA A 35 -6.66 14.98 -10.03
CA ALA A 35 -7.68 16.00 -10.27
C ALA A 35 -7.82 16.25 -11.76
N PHE A 36 -9.05 16.26 -12.25
CA PHE A 36 -9.38 16.52 -13.64
C PHE A 36 -10.63 17.39 -13.79
N ASP A 37 -10.70 18.05 -14.92
CA ASP A 37 -11.89 18.79 -15.34
C ASP A 37 -12.93 17.80 -15.88
N LYS A 38 -14.10 17.75 -15.27
CA LYS A 38 -15.17 16.79 -15.57
C LYS A 38 -15.75 16.95 -16.97
N ASP A 39 -15.81 18.18 -17.46
CA ASP A 39 -16.46 18.50 -18.72
C ASP A 39 -15.55 18.19 -19.91
N THR A 40 -14.24 18.40 -19.74
CA THR A 40 -13.24 18.20 -20.80
C THR A 40 -12.45 16.91 -20.67
N GLY A 41 -12.51 16.23 -19.51
CA GLY A 41 -11.67 15.10 -19.18
C GLY A 41 -10.17 15.43 -19.04
N LYS A 42 -9.81 16.73 -19.02
CA LYS A 42 -8.42 17.17 -18.96
C LYS A 42 -7.83 16.94 -17.57
N LEU A 43 -6.68 16.25 -17.52
CA LEU A 43 -5.88 16.11 -16.32
C LEU A 43 -5.38 17.50 -15.87
N LEU A 44 -5.63 17.85 -14.61
CA LEU A 44 -5.24 19.14 -14.04
C LEU A 44 -4.03 18.99 -13.11
N LYS A 45 -4.09 18.03 -12.16
CA LYS A 45 -3.08 17.80 -11.14
C LYS A 45 -3.01 16.33 -10.76
N VAL A 46 -1.84 15.90 -10.25
CA VAL A 46 -1.61 14.59 -9.67
C VAL A 46 -0.85 14.72 -8.35
N GLY A 47 -0.94 13.70 -7.49
CA GLY A 47 -0.20 13.63 -6.25
C GLY A 47 -0.64 14.68 -5.22
N ALA A 48 0.31 15.25 -4.50
CA ALA A 48 0.08 16.22 -3.42
C ALA A 48 -0.74 17.43 -3.87
N ASP A 49 -0.49 17.94 -5.08
CA ASP A 49 -1.26 19.07 -5.64
C ASP A 49 -2.73 18.71 -5.83
N ALA A 50 -3.03 17.48 -6.27
CA ALA A 50 -4.40 17.00 -6.42
C ALA A 50 -5.05 16.70 -5.05
N GLN A 51 -4.30 16.13 -4.12
CA GLN A 51 -4.77 15.87 -2.75
C GLN A 51 -5.22 17.16 -2.04
N ALA A 52 -4.49 18.26 -2.24
CA ALA A 52 -4.87 19.57 -1.69
C ALA A 52 -6.24 20.07 -2.19
N MET A 53 -6.72 19.53 -3.31
CA MET A 53 -8.01 19.87 -3.91
C MET A 53 -9.17 19.02 -3.40
N LEU A 54 -8.92 17.88 -2.76
CA LEU A 54 -9.97 16.99 -2.23
C LEU A 54 -10.92 17.74 -1.29
N GLY A 55 -12.22 17.61 -1.55
CA GLY A 55 -13.28 18.28 -0.77
C GLY A 55 -13.36 19.80 -0.90
N ARG A 56 -12.58 20.40 -1.82
CA ARG A 56 -12.48 21.88 -2.01
C ARG A 56 -12.71 22.32 -3.46
N THR A 57 -13.08 21.39 -4.34
CA THR A 57 -13.25 21.65 -5.76
C THR A 57 -14.61 22.26 -6.09
N PRO A 58 -14.70 23.19 -7.06
CA PRO A 58 -15.98 23.57 -7.66
C PRO A 58 -16.58 22.39 -8.44
N GLY A 59 -17.86 22.47 -8.80
CA GLY A 59 -18.61 21.35 -9.37
C GLY A 59 -18.09 20.74 -10.68
N ASN A 60 -17.29 21.49 -11.44
CA ASN A 60 -16.67 21.05 -12.69
C ASN A 60 -15.29 20.39 -12.51
N ILE A 61 -14.69 20.44 -11.31
CA ILE A 61 -13.42 19.80 -11.02
C ILE A 61 -13.65 18.63 -10.07
N VAL A 62 -13.10 17.47 -10.41
CA VAL A 62 -13.18 16.26 -9.60
C VAL A 62 -11.78 15.83 -9.21
N ALA A 63 -11.57 15.60 -7.90
CA ALA A 63 -10.36 14.99 -7.37
C ALA A 63 -10.73 13.62 -6.81
N ILE A 64 -10.07 12.56 -7.28
CA ILE A 64 -10.34 11.17 -6.89
C ILE A 64 -9.07 10.38 -6.64
N CYS A 65 -9.19 9.31 -5.86
CA CYS A 65 -8.22 8.24 -5.76
C CYS A 65 -8.59 7.15 -6.77
N PRO A 66 -7.77 6.90 -7.81
CA PRO A 66 -8.10 5.92 -8.84
C PRO A 66 -7.85 4.48 -8.42
N LEU A 67 -7.22 4.28 -7.27
CA LEU A 67 -7.04 2.97 -6.63
C LEU A 67 -7.92 2.90 -5.38
N ARG A 68 -8.56 1.76 -5.19
CA ARG A 68 -9.35 1.46 -3.99
C ARG A 68 -9.11 0.04 -3.56
N GLU A 69 -8.94 -0.16 -2.25
CA GLU A 69 -8.82 -1.52 -1.71
C GLU A 69 -7.75 -2.36 -2.44
N GLY A 70 -6.60 -1.74 -2.77
CA GLY A 70 -5.47 -2.39 -3.44
C GLY A 70 -5.64 -2.63 -4.95
N VAL A 71 -6.78 -2.25 -5.55
CA VAL A 71 -7.05 -2.51 -6.97
C VAL A 71 -7.34 -1.23 -7.76
N ILE A 72 -7.13 -1.31 -9.07
CA ILE A 72 -7.44 -0.22 -9.99
C ILE A 72 -8.97 -0.11 -10.11
N SER A 73 -9.54 0.98 -9.62
CA SER A 73 -10.97 1.29 -9.75
C SER A 73 -11.28 2.12 -11.00
N ASP A 74 -10.30 2.89 -11.49
CA ASP A 74 -10.39 3.66 -12.73
C ASP A 74 -9.10 3.50 -13.52
N TYR A 75 -9.17 2.68 -14.57
CA TYR A 75 -8.01 2.31 -15.38
C TYR A 75 -7.39 3.52 -16.09
N GLU A 76 -8.21 4.33 -16.76
CA GLU A 76 -7.73 5.47 -17.56
C GLU A 76 -7.05 6.53 -16.68
N VAL A 77 -7.65 6.80 -15.52
CA VAL A 77 -7.09 7.75 -14.55
C VAL A 77 -5.80 7.21 -13.93
N THR A 78 -5.73 5.90 -13.62
CA THR A 78 -4.51 5.26 -13.10
C THR A 78 -3.37 5.31 -14.13
N GLU A 79 -3.64 4.98 -15.39
CA GLU A 79 -2.66 5.08 -16.48
C GLU A 79 -2.08 6.49 -16.58
N ARG A 80 -2.96 7.50 -16.61
CA ARG A 80 -2.53 8.91 -16.68
C ARG A 80 -1.70 9.32 -15.47
N MET A 81 -2.08 8.91 -14.27
CA MET A 81 -1.33 9.16 -13.05
C MET A 81 0.06 8.54 -13.12
N LEU A 82 0.15 7.26 -13.46
CA LEU A 82 1.44 6.56 -13.60
C LEU A 82 2.32 7.22 -14.64
N LYS A 83 1.77 7.61 -15.78
CA LYS A 83 2.49 8.29 -16.85
C LYS A 83 3.11 9.61 -16.37
N GLU A 84 2.34 10.42 -15.65
CA GLU A 84 2.85 11.67 -15.06
C GLU A 84 3.96 11.41 -14.03
N PHE A 85 3.79 10.43 -13.14
CA PHE A 85 4.81 10.10 -12.14
C PHE A 85 6.08 9.53 -12.78
N ILE A 86 5.95 8.62 -13.75
CA ILE A 86 7.10 8.10 -14.50
C ILE A 86 7.82 9.23 -15.23
N HIS A 87 7.08 10.12 -15.89
CA HIS A 87 7.65 11.29 -16.57
C HIS A 87 8.36 12.23 -15.59
N LYS A 88 7.77 12.49 -14.41
CA LYS A 88 8.37 13.33 -13.35
C LYS A 88 9.71 12.78 -12.86
N VAL A 89 9.83 11.45 -12.76
CA VAL A 89 11.04 10.77 -12.26
C VAL A 89 12.09 10.59 -13.35
N MET A 90 11.68 10.23 -14.56
CA MET A 90 12.57 9.82 -15.63
C MET A 90 12.90 10.94 -16.61
N GLY A 91 12.04 11.97 -16.71
CA GLY A 91 12.16 13.00 -17.74
C GLY A 91 12.03 12.41 -19.16
N PHE A 92 12.60 13.10 -20.13
CA PHE A 92 12.67 12.62 -21.51
C PHE A 92 13.76 11.55 -21.64
N GLN A 93 13.40 10.32 -22.05
CA GLN A 93 14.35 9.23 -22.26
C GLN A 93 14.17 8.59 -23.64
N PHE A 94 15.31 8.28 -24.31
CA PHE A 94 15.31 7.52 -25.57
C PHE A 94 14.98 6.03 -25.37
N PHE A 95 15.29 5.49 -24.17
CA PHE A 95 15.07 4.07 -23.86
C PHE A 95 14.02 3.93 -22.76
N LYS A 96 12.97 3.17 -23.08
CA LYS A 96 11.90 2.87 -22.13
C LYS A 96 12.41 1.98 -20.99
N PRO A 97 12.03 2.25 -19.73
CA PRO A 97 12.44 1.47 -18.57
C PRO A 97 11.78 0.08 -18.51
N ARG A 98 12.41 -0.85 -17.79
CA ARG A 98 11.72 -1.99 -17.20
C ARG A 98 11.15 -1.54 -15.86
N ILE A 99 9.95 -1.98 -15.55
CA ILE A 99 9.24 -1.60 -14.33
C ILE A 99 8.86 -2.86 -13.56
N ILE A 100 9.13 -2.89 -12.26
CA ILE A 100 8.48 -3.82 -11.34
C ILE A 100 7.37 -3.03 -10.62
N ILE A 101 6.16 -3.59 -10.57
CA ILE A 101 5.04 -3.03 -9.82
C ILE A 101 4.65 -4.03 -8.73
N CYS A 102 4.52 -3.57 -7.49
CA CYS A 102 3.98 -4.41 -6.43
C CYS A 102 2.45 -4.49 -6.55
N VAL A 103 1.92 -5.60 -6.11
CA VAL A 103 0.49 -5.91 -6.13
C VAL A 103 0.10 -6.68 -4.86
N PRO A 104 -1.13 -6.51 -4.35
CA PRO A 104 -1.61 -7.28 -3.21
C PRO A 104 -1.56 -8.80 -3.44
N SER A 105 -1.41 -9.56 -2.36
CA SER A 105 -1.57 -11.00 -2.42
C SER A 105 -3.00 -11.36 -2.78
N GLY A 106 -3.19 -12.34 -3.66
CA GLY A 106 -4.53 -12.76 -4.06
C GLY A 106 -5.19 -11.91 -5.14
N ILE A 107 -4.44 -11.00 -5.78
CA ILE A 107 -4.88 -10.28 -6.98
C ILE A 107 -5.35 -11.27 -8.08
N THR A 108 -6.44 -10.95 -8.74
CA THR A 108 -6.99 -11.77 -9.84
C THR A 108 -6.18 -11.60 -11.12
N GLU A 109 -6.24 -12.58 -12.04
CA GLU A 109 -5.56 -12.49 -13.34
C GLU A 109 -6.02 -11.27 -14.17
N VAL A 110 -7.26 -10.83 -13.99
CA VAL A 110 -7.79 -9.65 -14.68
C VAL A 110 -7.15 -8.37 -14.12
N GLU A 111 -7.01 -8.29 -12.81
CA GLU A 111 -6.36 -7.17 -12.14
C GLU A 111 -4.85 -7.15 -12.42
N GLU A 112 -4.17 -8.32 -12.43
CA GLU A 112 -2.76 -8.42 -12.85
C GLU A 112 -2.57 -7.82 -14.26
N ARG A 113 -3.42 -8.20 -15.22
CA ARG A 113 -3.38 -7.66 -16.58
C ARG A 113 -3.62 -6.16 -16.62
N ALA A 114 -4.59 -5.65 -15.85
CA ALA A 114 -4.86 -4.22 -15.78
C ALA A 114 -3.64 -3.42 -15.29
N VAL A 115 -2.93 -3.91 -14.27
CA VAL A 115 -1.69 -3.27 -13.76
C VAL A 115 -0.58 -3.30 -14.82
N ILE A 116 -0.39 -4.44 -15.50
CA ILE A 116 0.60 -4.58 -16.57
C ILE A 116 0.31 -3.62 -17.72
N ASP A 117 -0.93 -3.61 -18.20
CA ASP A 117 -1.36 -2.77 -19.31
C ASP A 117 -1.20 -1.29 -18.96
N ALA A 118 -1.59 -0.88 -17.74
CA ALA A 118 -1.39 0.49 -17.25
C ALA A 118 0.11 0.88 -17.26
N GLY A 119 0.99 -0.01 -16.78
CA GLY A 119 2.43 0.23 -16.79
C GLY A 119 3.01 0.33 -18.20
N ILE A 120 2.59 -0.52 -19.13
CA ILE A 120 3.02 -0.47 -20.54
C ILE A 120 2.54 0.81 -21.22
N GLN A 121 1.27 1.17 -21.04
CA GLN A 121 0.68 2.40 -21.62
C GLN A 121 1.32 3.66 -21.03
N ALA A 122 1.69 3.62 -19.74
CA ALA A 122 2.43 4.71 -19.08
C ALA A 122 3.88 4.87 -19.58
N GLY A 123 4.37 3.93 -20.41
CA GLY A 123 5.65 4.07 -21.11
C GLY A 123 6.72 3.03 -20.77
N ALA A 124 6.40 2.00 -20.00
CA ALA A 124 7.31 0.88 -19.76
C ALA A 124 7.63 0.09 -21.04
N ARG A 125 8.86 -0.44 -21.11
CA ARG A 125 9.21 -1.46 -22.10
C ARG A 125 8.69 -2.83 -21.71
N ARG A 126 8.74 -3.12 -20.39
CA ARG A 126 8.26 -4.35 -19.77
C ARG A 126 7.82 -4.06 -18.36
N VAL A 127 6.83 -4.80 -17.90
CA VAL A 127 6.31 -4.76 -16.54
C VAL A 127 6.46 -6.14 -15.93
N TYR A 128 6.96 -6.18 -14.70
CA TYR A 128 7.02 -7.35 -13.84
C TYR A 128 6.16 -7.07 -12.62
N LEU A 129 5.60 -8.12 -12.03
CA LEU A 129 4.82 -7.99 -10.80
C LEU A 129 5.56 -8.68 -9.65
N ILE A 130 5.40 -8.14 -8.44
CA ILE A 130 5.83 -8.75 -7.19
C ILE A 130 4.71 -8.57 -6.16
N GLU A 131 4.47 -9.57 -5.32
CA GLU A 131 3.46 -9.44 -4.27
C GLU A 131 3.97 -8.54 -3.14
N GLU A 132 3.08 -7.67 -2.62
CA GLU A 132 3.40 -6.69 -1.56
C GLU A 132 4.13 -7.31 -0.36
N PRO A 133 3.67 -8.43 0.25
CA PRO A 133 4.37 -8.99 1.40
C PRO A 133 5.76 -9.55 1.07
N VAL A 134 6.01 -10.02 -0.16
CA VAL A 134 7.35 -10.43 -0.60
C VAL A 134 8.26 -9.23 -0.73
N ALA A 135 7.76 -8.17 -1.37
CA ALA A 135 8.50 -6.91 -1.45
C ALA A 135 8.75 -6.32 -0.06
N ALA A 136 7.73 -6.32 0.83
CA ALA A 136 7.85 -5.86 2.20
C ALA A 136 8.96 -6.59 2.98
N ALA A 137 9.01 -7.94 2.87
CA ALA A 137 10.05 -8.74 3.51
C ALA A 137 11.45 -8.39 3.01
N ILE A 138 11.64 -8.29 1.70
CA ILE A 138 12.92 -7.89 1.09
C ILE A 138 13.30 -6.46 1.53
N GLY A 139 12.33 -5.55 1.56
CA GLY A 139 12.54 -4.16 2.00
C GLY A 139 12.95 -4.08 3.48
N ALA A 140 12.32 -4.85 4.34
CA ALA A 140 12.65 -4.99 5.75
C ALA A 140 14.01 -5.68 6.01
N GLY A 141 14.70 -6.15 4.95
CA GLY A 141 16.02 -6.77 5.07
C GLY A 141 16.00 -8.25 5.46
N ILE A 142 14.87 -8.92 5.31
CA ILE A 142 14.72 -10.33 5.60
C ILE A 142 15.31 -11.15 4.43
N ASP A 143 16.16 -12.14 4.74
CA ASP A 143 16.65 -13.11 3.75
C ASP A 143 15.60 -14.19 3.53
N ILE A 144 14.74 -13.97 2.54
CA ILE A 144 13.67 -14.89 2.18
C ILE A 144 14.13 -16.10 1.35
N THR A 145 15.42 -16.22 1.03
CA THR A 145 15.95 -17.29 0.18
C THR A 145 16.16 -18.61 0.93
N GLN A 146 16.22 -18.53 2.26
CA GLN A 146 16.41 -19.67 3.15
C GLN A 146 15.12 -20.48 3.31
N PRO A 147 15.22 -21.76 3.71
CA PRO A 147 14.05 -22.62 3.97
C PRO A 147 13.40 -22.33 5.34
N ASP A 148 13.44 -21.11 5.79
CA ASP A 148 12.90 -20.66 7.08
C ASP A 148 11.57 -19.93 6.88
N GLY A 149 10.67 -20.06 7.86
CA GLY A 149 9.37 -19.34 7.85
C GLY A 149 9.51 -17.90 8.32
N HIS A 150 9.05 -16.96 7.50
CA HIS A 150 8.96 -15.54 7.85
C HIS A 150 7.53 -15.06 7.74
N PHE A 151 7.02 -14.42 8.80
CA PHE A 151 5.66 -13.90 8.86
C PHE A 151 5.66 -12.39 8.71
N ILE A 152 4.96 -11.89 7.68
CA ILE A 152 4.85 -10.48 7.36
C ILE A 152 3.39 -10.03 7.47
N ILE A 153 3.18 -8.88 8.09
CA ILE A 153 1.90 -8.17 8.10
C ILE A 153 2.15 -6.78 7.49
N ASP A 154 1.72 -6.59 6.26
CA ASP A 154 1.78 -5.27 5.61
C ASP A 154 0.42 -4.60 5.69
N ILE A 155 0.34 -3.46 6.38
CA ILE A 155 -0.91 -2.71 6.56
C ILE A 155 -0.78 -1.39 5.79
N GLY A 156 -1.29 -1.40 4.56
CA GLY A 156 -1.26 -0.25 3.66
C GLY A 156 -2.38 0.76 3.91
N GLY A 157 -2.76 1.48 2.86
CA GLY A 157 -3.91 2.38 2.87
C GLY A 157 -5.24 1.64 2.67
N GLY A 158 -5.32 0.77 1.66
CA GLY A 158 -6.55 0.08 1.27
C GLY A 158 -6.60 -1.39 1.64
N THR A 159 -5.46 -2.06 1.78
CA THR A 159 -5.33 -3.49 2.08
C THR A 159 -4.40 -3.76 3.23
N SER A 160 -4.66 -4.87 3.94
CA SER A 160 -3.68 -5.52 4.80
C SER A 160 -3.35 -6.87 4.21
N ASP A 161 -2.07 -7.05 3.88
CA ASP A 161 -1.51 -8.24 3.27
C ASP A 161 -0.70 -9.01 4.32
N ILE A 162 -1.13 -10.23 4.60
CA ILE A 162 -0.57 -11.09 5.62
C ILE A 162 -0.04 -12.33 4.92
N ALA A 163 1.25 -12.66 5.12
CA ALA A 163 1.85 -13.78 4.42
C ALA A 163 2.93 -14.49 5.23
N VAL A 164 3.05 -15.78 4.98
CA VAL A 164 4.21 -16.61 5.34
C VAL A 164 5.04 -16.81 4.08
N ILE A 165 6.32 -16.48 4.20
CA ILE A 165 7.28 -16.52 3.10
C ILE A 165 8.39 -17.50 3.46
N SER A 166 8.78 -18.35 2.52
CA SER A 166 9.93 -19.25 2.60
C SER A 166 10.46 -19.55 1.21
N LEU A 167 11.76 -19.78 1.04
CA LEU A 167 12.40 -20.10 -0.24
C LEU A 167 12.00 -19.15 -1.38
N SER A 168 11.96 -17.85 -1.09
CA SER A 168 11.58 -16.77 -2.02
C SER A 168 10.15 -16.85 -2.56
N GLY A 169 9.27 -17.62 -1.93
CA GLY A 169 7.86 -17.77 -2.34
C GLY A 169 6.90 -17.58 -1.18
N VAL A 170 5.65 -17.24 -1.52
CA VAL A 170 4.54 -17.20 -0.58
C VAL A 170 4.06 -18.62 -0.34
N VAL A 171 4.03 -19.06 0.93
CA VAL A 171 3.54 -20.38 1.34
C VAL A 171 2.06 -20.31 1.67
N GLU A 172 1.67 -19.33 2.47
CA GLU A 172 0.27 -19.04 2.83
C GLU A 172 0.08 -17.53 2.89
N SER A 173 -1.06 -17.03 2.47
CA SER A 173 -1.38 -15.61 2.54
C SER A 173 -2.87 -15.33 2.67
N ALA A 174 -3.16 -14.13 3.17
CA ALA A 174 -4.48 -13.51 3.12
C ALA A 174 -4.31 -12.02 2.82
N SER A 175 -5.13 -11.51 1.91
CA SER A 175 -5.28 -10.08 1.65
C SER A 175 -6.69 -9.67 2.03
N ILE A 176 -6.81 -8.69 2.89
CA ILE A 176 -8.10 -8.17 3.35
C ILE A 176 -8.21 -6.68 3.07
N LYS A 177 -9.42 -6.24 2.73
CA LYS A 177 -9.76 -4.84 2.44
C LYS A 177 -10.06 -4.08 3.74
N VAL A 178 -9.10 -4.14 4.68
CA VAL A 178 -9.14 -3.45 5.98
C VAL A 178 -7.76 -2.90 6.27
N ALA A 179 -7.61 -1.58 6.20
CA ALA A 179 -6.33 -0.90 6.37
C ALA A 179 -6.54 0.57 6.75
N GLY A 180 -5.63 1.47 6.41
CA GLY A 180 -5.68 2.88 6.76
C GLY A 180 -7.01 3.58 6.49
N ASP A 181 -7.61 3.32 5.32
CA ASP A 181 -8.90 3.92 4.92
C ASP A 181 -10.03 3.50 5.88
N GLN A 182 -10.06 2.24 6.31
CA GLN A 182 -11.06 1.74 7.26
C GLN A 182 -10.84 2.30 8.67
N PHE A 183 -9.59 2.54 9.07
CA PHE A 183 -9.31 3.27 10.32
C PHE A 183 -9.82 4.70 10.26
N ASN A 184 -9.59 5.41 9.14
CA ASN A 184 -10.10 6.77 8.94
C ASN A 184 -11.63 6.81 8.96
N GLU A 185 -12.29 5.89 8.25
CA GLU A 185 -13.75 5.75 8.29
C GLU A 185 -14.29 5.46 9.70
N ALA A 186 -13.62 4.59 10.45
CA ALA A 186 -14.00 4.24 11.81
C ALA A 186 -13.95 5.48 12.72
N VAL A 187 -12.93 6.32 12.58
CA VAL A 187 -12.84 7.62 13.27
C VAL A 187 -13.99 8.54 12.87
N VAL A 188 -14.25 8.70 11.57
CA VAL A 188 -15.36 9.54 11.08
C VAL A 188 -16.70 9.07 11.66
N LYS A 189 -16.95 7.76 11.64
CA LYS A 189 -18.17 7.14 12.20
C LYS A 189 -18.25 7.36 13.72
N TYR A 190 -17.14 7.20 14.44
CA TYR A 190 -17.06 7.40 15.90
C TYR A 190 -17.34 8.85 16.25
N MET A 191 -16.71 9.82 15.59
CA MET A 191 -16.92 11.26 15.83
C MET A 191 -18.37 11.65 15.58
N ARG A 192 -18.96 11.12 14.54
CA ARG A 192 -20.37 11.35 14.22
C ARG A 192 -21.30 10.81 15.31
N ARG A 193 -21.09 9.57 15.75
CA ARG A 193 -21.94 8.87 16.71
C ARG A 193 -21.78 9.40 18.14
N LYS A 194 -20.55 9.59 18.59
CA LYS A 194 -20.24 9.92 20.00
C LYS A 194 -20.30 11.42 20.27
N HIS A 195 -19.83 12.24 19.33
CA HIS A 195 -19.64 13.68 19.53
C HIS A 195 -20.60 14.54 18.70
N ASN A 196 -21.47 13.93 17.87
CA ASN A 196 -22.28 14.65 16.88
C ASN A 196 -21.45 15.61 16.02
N LEU A 197 -20.24 15.20 15.65
CA LEU A 197 -19.27 15.97 14.91
C LEU A 197 -19.06 15.35 13.52
N LEU A 198 -19.25 16.13 12.47
CA LEU A 198 -18.93 15.73 11.11
C LEU A 198 -17.54 16.22 10.75
N ILE A 199 -16.65 15.27 10.43
CA ILE A 199 -15.30 15.51 9.92
C ILE A 199 -15.13 14.81 8.57
N GLY A 200 -14.16 15.26 7.77
CA GLY A 200 -13.75 14.58 6.55
C GLY A 200 -12.68 13.52 6.81
N GLU A 201 -12.47 12.62 5.84
CA GLU A 201 -11.44 11.56 5.90
C GLU A 201 -10.05 12.14 6.13
N ARG A 202 -9.68 13.21 5.43
CA ARG A 202 -8.40 13.88 5.64
C ARG A 202 -8.22 14.39 7.09
N THR A 203 -9.28 14.88 7.72
CA THR A 203 -9.23 15.31 9.13
C THR A 203 -9.05 14.12 10.07
N ALA A 204 -9.60 12.95 9.70
CA ALA A 204 -9.41 11.72 10.46
C ALA A 204 -7.97 11.19 10.32
N GLU A 205 -7.40 11.25 9.11
CA GLU A 205 -6.02 10.84 8.82
C GLU A 205 -4.97 11.72 9.53
N GLU A 206 -5.17 13.05 9.50
CA GLU A 206 -4.28 14.04 10.14
C GLU A 206 -4.61 14.27 11.63
N MET A 207 -5.38 13.38 12.26
CA MET A 207 -5.98 13.62 13.58
C MET A 207 -4.95 13.85 14.68
N THR A 208 -5.19 14.91 15.43
CA THR A 208 -4.50 15.24 16.69
C THR A 208 -5.48 15.14 17.87
N MET A 209 -5.02 15.40 19.09
CA MET A 209 -5.90 15.43 20.27
C MET A 209 -7.05 16.44 20.14
N GLU A 210 -6.88 17.49 19.35
CA GLU A 210 -7.91 18.49 19.08
C GLU A 210 -8.43 18.36 17.64
N ILE A 211 -9.74 18.18 17.50
CA ILE A 211 -10.39 17.98 16.19
C ILE A 211 -11.41 19.08 15.97
N LYS A 212 -11.34 19.71 14.79
CA LYS A 212 -12.34 20.65 14.30
C LYS A 212 -13.27 19.97 13.29
N GLY A 213 -14.58 20.17 13.47
CA GLY A 213 -15.57 19.69 12.55
C GLY A 213 -16.85 20.52 12.61
N ARG A 214 -17.86 20.12 11.83
CA ARG A 214 -19.18 20.71 11.88
C ARG A 214 -20.06 19.96 12.88
N CYS A 215 -20.59 20.67 13.87
CA CYS A 215 -21.57 20.11 14.79
C CYS A 215 -22.87 19.79 14.06
N LEU A 216 -23.34 18.55 14.16
CA LEU A 216 -24.56 18.09 13.48
C LEU A 216 -25.84 18.65 14.11
N LEU A 217 -25.80 19.07 15.38
CA LEU A 217 -26.95 19.63 16.09
C LEU A 217 -27.16 21.13 15.79
N THR A 218 -26.06 21.87 15.68
CA THR A 218 -26.12 23.33 15.51
C THR A 218 -25.74 23.80 14.11
N GLY A 219 -25.12 22.95 13.30
CA GLY A 219 -24.55 23.31 12.01
C GLY A 219 -23.26 24.14 12.05
N LEU A 220 -22.83 24.54 13.24
CA LEU A 220 -21.69 25.44 13.44
C LEU A 220 -20.37 24.67 13.59
N PRO A 221 -19.21 25.32 13.35
CA PRO A 221 -17.91 24.76 13.67
C PRO A 221 -17.80 24.46 15.17
N LYS A 222 -17.26 23.28 15.51
CA LYS A 222 -17.01 22.82 16.87
C LYS A 222 -15.62 22.23 16.98
N LEU A 223 -14.90 22.58 18.05
CA LEU A 223 -13.64 21.97 18.46
C LEU A 223 -13.93 20.99 19.59
N ILE A 224 -13.34 19.81 19.54
CA ILE A 224 -13.38 18.81 20.61
C ILE A 224 -11.99 18.28 20.89
N THR A 225 -11.78 17.81 22.11
CA THR A 225 -10.58 17.05 22.49
C THR A 225 -10.95 15.58 22.54
N VAL A 226 -10.12 14.75 21.93
CA VAL A 226 -10.32 13.30 21.83
C VAL A 226 -9.19 12.59 22.58
N THR A 227 -9.52 11.49 23.25
CA THR A 227 -8.57 10.71 24.04
C THR A 227 -8.09 9.48 23.27
N SER A 228 -6.93 8.94 23.66
CA SER A 228 -6.42 7.67 23.11
C SER A 228 -7.37 6.49 23.38
N THR A 229 -8.09 6.50 24.50
CA THR A 229 -9.09 5.47 24.82
C THR A 229 -10.25 5.48 23.83
N GLU A 230 -10.73 6.67 23.44
CA GLU A 230 -11.77 6.81 22.41
C GLU A 230 -11.30 6.31 21.05
N MET A 231 -10.02 6.45 20.75
CA MET A 231 -9.46 5.90 19.51
C MET A 231 -9.35 4.38 19.55
N MET A 232 -9.03 3.80 20.69
CA MET A 232 -9.09 2.33 20.86
C MET A 232 -10.49 1.80 20.58
N ASP A 233 -11.52 2.46 21.14
CA ASP A 233 -12.92 2.09 20.89
C ASP A 233 -13.29 2.24 19.40
N ALA A 234 -12.79 3.27 18.72
CA ALA A 234 -13.04 3.51 17.31
C ALA A 234 -12.38 2.43 16.43
N PHE A 235 -11.19 1.97 16.79
CA PHE A 235 -10.39 1.02 16.01
C PHE A 235 -10.70 -0.45 16.29
N GLU A 236 -11.56 -0.76 17.27
CA GLU A 236 -11.85 -2.14 17.69
C GLU A 236 -12.23 -3.04 16.50
N GLU A 237 -13.22 -2.62 15.70
CA GLU A 237 -13.72 -3.41 14.57
C GLU A 237 -12.64 -3.68 13.49
N PRO A 238 -11.94 -2.68 12.92
CA PRO A 238 -10.91 -2.94 11.92
C PRO A 238 -9.72 -3.76 12.47
N VAL A 239 -9.34 -3.54 13.73
CA VAL A 239 -8.28 -4.31 14.38
C VAL A 239 -8.66 -5.79 14.53
N GLU A 240 -9.87 -6.10 15.00
CA GLU A 240 -10.32 -7.49 15.14
C GLU A 240 -10.33 -8.21 13.79
N ARG A 241 -10.75 -7.56 12.70
CA ARG A 241 -10.73 -8.13 11.36
C ARG A 241 -9.31 -8.45 10.88
N ILE A 242 -8.33 -7.59 11.18
CA ILE A 242 -6.92 -7.85 10.88
C ILE A 242 -6.43 -9.05 11.70
N MET A 243 -6.74 -9.10 13.00
CA MET A 243 -6.33 -10.19 13.89
C MET A 243 -6.94 -11.53 13.48
N GLU A 244 -8.18 -11.56 13.02
CA GLU A 244 -8.82 -12.76 12.47
C GLU A 244 -8.06 -13.28 11.24
N ALA A 245 -7.64 -12.40 10.33
CA ALA A 245 -6.85 -12.78 9.16
C ALA A 245 -5.46 -13.29 9.56
N VAL A 246 -4.80 -12.68 10.55
CA VAL A 246 -3.52 -13.13 11.10
C VAL A 246 -3.64 -14.57 11.65
N HIS A 247 -4.68 -14.83 12.44
CA HIS A 247 -4.93 -16.18 12.99
C HIS A 247 -5.21 -17.20 11.88
N GLN A 248 -6.02 -16.84 10.87
CA GLN A 248 -6.32 -17.73 9.74
C GLN A 248 -5.07 -18.12 8.95
N VAL A 249 -4.14 -17.20 8.73
CA VAL A 249 -2.87 -17.50 8.04
C VAL A 249 -2.00 -18.42 8.90
N LEU A 250 -1.88 -18.15 10.21
CA LEU A 250 -1.12 -19.02 11.13
C LEU A 250 -1.69 -20.44 11.19
N GLU A 251 -3.02 -20.60 11.25
CA GLU A 251 -3.71 -21.89 11.30
C GLU A 251 -3.49 -22.76 10.05
N ARG A 252 -3.33 -22.11 8.88
CA ARG A 252 -3.08 -22.81 7.62
C ARG A 252 -1.59 -23.07 7.35
N THR A 253 -0.72 -22.41 8.08
CA THR A 253 0.73 -22.52 7.91
C THR A 253 1.22 -23.89 8.35
N PRO A 254 2.11 -24.55 7.59
CA PRO A 254 2.73 -25.80 7.99
C PRO A 254 3.41 -25.69 9.36
N PRO A 255 3.31 -26.73 10.23
CA PRO A 255 3.83 -26.69 11.60
C PRO A 255 5.32 -26.35 11.71
N GLU A 256 6.14 -26.80 10.76
CA GLU A 256 7.57 -26.53 10.72
C GLU A 256 7.83 -25.02 10.56
N LEU A 257 7.09 -24.36 9.67
CA LEU A 257 7.22 -22.92 9.46
C LEU A 257 6.63 -22.11 10.61
N VAL A 258 5.60 -22.63 11.30
CA VAL A 258 5.10 -21.99 12.53
C VAL A 258 6.16 -22.02 13.64
N ALA A 259 6.93 -23.10 13.75
CA ALA A 259 8.05 -23.18 14.69
C ALA A 259 9.14 -22.14 14.36
N ASP A 260 9.47 -21.97 13.08
CA ASP A 260 10.40 -20.93 12.62
C ASP A 260 9.90 -19.53 12.97
N ILE A 261 8.63 -19.24 12.65
CA ILE A 261 7.97 -17.96 12.93
C ILE A 261 7.96 -17.65 14.43
N SER A 262 7.77 -18.67 15.29
CA SER A 262 7.85 -18.49 16.74
C SER A 262 9.23 -17.99 17.20
N SER A 263 10.28 -18.35 16.47
CA SER A 263 11.67 -17.94 16.76
C SER A 263 12.04 -16.63 16.04
N ASN A 264 11.65 -16.48 14.77
CA ASN A 264 11.98 -15.33 13.93
C ASN A 264 11.12 -14.10 14.26
N GLY A 265 9.92 -14.32 14.81
CA GLY A 265 8.94 -13.28 15.08
C GLY A 265 8.08 -12.89 13.86
N ILE A 266 7.22 -11.91 14.09
CA ILE A 266 6.36 -11.28 13.09
C ILE A 266 6.92 -9.90 12.77
N VAL A 267 7.02 -9.56 11.49
CA VAL A 267 7.43 -8.22 11.05
C VAL A 267 6.22 -7.49 10.46
N MET A 268 5.97 -6.29 10.98
CA MET A 268 4.91 -5.40 10.51
C MET A 268 5.48 -4.30 9.63
N THR A 269 4.84 -4.06 8.49
CA THR A 269 5.19 -3.03 7.50
C THR A 269 3.94 -2.22 7.12
N GLY A 270 4.11 -1.21 6.26
CA GLY A 270 3.05 -0.31 5.84
C GLY A 270 2.72 0.78 6.86
N GLY A 271 1.99 1.81 6.41
CA GLY A 271 1.64 2.97 7.24
C GLY A 271 0.74 2.64 8.44
N GLY A 272 -0.17 1.67 8.27
CA GLY A 272 -1.08 1.24 9.35
C GLY A 272 -0.37 0.52 10.49
N SER A 273 0.82 -0.06 10.27
CA SER A 273 1.64 -0.68 11.31
C SER A 273 2.15 0.32 12.35
N LEU A 274 2.18 1.61 12.01
CA LEU A 274 2.62 2.70 12.89
C LEU A 274 1.58 3.11 13.94
N ILE A 275 0.38 2.51 13.92
CA ILE A 275 -0.60 2.70 14.98
C ILE A 275 0.02 2.24 16.30
N ARG A 276 0.15 3.18 17.25
CA ARG A 276 0.87 2.97 18.50
C ARG A 276 0.31 1.79 19.29
N GLY A 277 1.15 0.79 19.55
CA GLY A 277 0.82 -0.38 20.35
C GLY A 277 0.18 -1.52 19.56
N PHE A 278 0.05 -1.40 18.25
CA PHE A 278 -0.47 -2.49 17.43
C PHE A 278 0.46 -3.70 17.45
N ASP A 279 1.76 -3.49 17.38
CA ASP A 279 2.81 -4.51 17.56
C ASP A 279 2.65 -5.31 18.86
N LYS A 280 2.37 -4.60 19.96
CA LYS A 280 2.13 -5.19 21.28
C LYS A 280 0.83 -6.00 21.31
N LEU A 281 -0.20 -5.50 20.64
CA LEU A 281 -1.47 -6.20 20.54
C LEU A 281 -1.31 -7.50 19.75
N VAL A 282 -0.63 -7.48 18.60
CA VAL A 282 -0.34 -8.68 17.81
C VAL A 282 0.46 -9.68 18.65
N THR A 283 1.52 -9.23 19.33
CA THR A 283 2.31 -10.08 20.26
C THR A 283 1.42 -10.70 21.34
N ALA A 284 0.55 -9.92 21.98
CA ALA A 284 -0.32 -10.41 23.06
C ALA A 284 -1.36 -11.43 22.56
N ARG A 285 -1.86 -11.26 21.34
CA ARG A 285 -2.90 -12.13 20.76
C ARG A 285 -2.34 -13.42 20.15
N THR A 286 -1.13 -13.36 19.57
CA THR A 286 -0.50 -14.52 18.90
C THR A 286 0.48 -15.28 19.79
N GLY A 287 1.01 -14.63 20.82
CA GLY A 287 2.13 -15.14 21.63
C GLY A 287 3.49 -15.07 20.91
N ILE A 288 3.55 -14.51 19.71
CA ILE A 288 4.76 -14.40 18.89
C ILE A 288 5.29 -12.97 18.96
N HIS A 289 6.59 -12.81 19.19
CA HIS A 289 7.21 -11.48 19.23
C HIS A 289 7.01 -10.74 17.91
N THR A 290 6.47 -9.52 17.97
CA THR A 290 6.14 -8.72 16.81
C THR A 290 6.86 -7.39 16.85
N VAL A 291 7.45 -7.00 15.72
CA VAL A 291 8.19 -5.75 15.56
C VAL A 291 7.70 -4.99 14.33
N VAL A 292 7.72 -3.66 14.42
CA VAL A 292 7.50 -2.79 13.26
C VAL A 292 8.85 -2.55 12.58
N ALA A 293 8.89 -2.70 11.25
CA ALA A 293 10.09 -2.43 10.46
C ALA A 293 10.54 -0.96 10.60
N GLU A 294 11.86 -0.70 10.54
CA GLU A 294 12.43 0.64 10.75
C GLU A 294 11.84 1.69 9.79
N ASN A 295 11.70 1.34 8.51
CA ASN A 295 11.12 2.21 7.48
C ASN A 295 9.80 1.63 6.96
N ALA A 296 8.87 1.28 7.86
CA ALA A 296 7.66 0.51 7.55
C ALA A 296 6.90 0.98 6.30
N ILE A 297 6.74 2.29 6.10
CA ILE A 297 6.05 2.88 4.94
C ILE A 297 6.80 2.61 3.62
N GLN A 298 8.13 2.48 3.67
CA GLN A 298 8.99 2.41 2.49
C GLN A 298 9.40 0.97 2.15
N CYS A 299 9.14 -0.01 3.03
CA CYS A 299 9.58 -1.39 2.87
C CYS A 299 9.17 -1.98 1.52
N VAL A 300 7.90 -1.83 1.13
CA VAL A 300 7.38 -2.35 -0.15
C VAL A 300 8.13 -1.73 -1.33
N ALA A 301 8.29 -0.40 -1.35
CA ALA A 301 8.99 0.31 -2.42
C ALA A 301 10.49 -0.04 -2.48
N GLU A 302 11.15 -0.16 -1.32
CA GLU A 302 12.55 -0.56 -1.24
C GLU A 302 12.76 -2.01 -1.71
N GLY A 303 11.89 -2.93 -1.27
CA GLY A 303 11.96 -4.32 -1.69
C GLY A 303 11.67 -4.51 -3.17
N THR A 304 10.67 -3.79 -3.69
CA THR A 304 10.38 -3.73 -5.13
C THR A 304 11.61 -3.24 -5.91
N GLY A 305 12.27 -2.20 -5.38
CA GLY A 305 13.51 -1.65 -5.95
C GLY A 305 14.68 -2.64 -5.93
N LYS A 306 14.92 -3.30 -4.80
CA LYS A 306 15.97 -4.33 -4.66
C LYS A 306 15.74 -5.51 -5.60
N SER A 307 14.48 -5.89 -5.86
CA SER A 307 14.10 -6.96 -6.79
C SER A 307 14.46 -6.67 -8.26
N LEU A 308 14.77 -5.40 -8.60
CA LEU A 308 15.29 -5.05 -9.94
C LEU A 308 16.60 -5.75 -10.29
N GLU A 309 17.38 -6.20 -9.32
CA GLU A 309 18.64 -6.92 -9.55
C GLU A 309 18.38 -8.30 -10.16
N SER A 310 17.34 -8.99 -9.71
CA SER A 310 16.95 -10.31 -10.20
C SER A 310 16.34 -10.28 -11.60
N VAL A 311 15.78 -9.16 -12.04
CA VAL A 311 15.18 -9.01 -13.40
C VAL A 311 16.24 -9.03 -14.51
N GLY A 312 17.50 -8.70 -14.20
CA GLY A 312 18.60 -8.72 -15.17
C GLY A 312 18.89 -10.11 -15.76
N GLU A 313 18.57 -11.16 -15.02
CA GLU A 313 18.84 -12.55 -15.37
C GLU A 313 17.63 -13.27 -16.04
N MET A 314 16.49 -12.59 -16.12
CA MET A 314 15.25 -13.20 -16.62
C MET A 314 15.12 -13.14 -18.13
N LYS A 315 14.61 -14.25 -18.71
CA LYS A 315 14.28 -14.35 -20.13
C LYS A 315 13.13 -13.41 -20.48
N ASP A 316 12.96 -13.17 -21.79
CA ASP A 316 11.91 -12.31 -22.35
C ASP A 316 10.50 -12.74 -21.91
N GLY A 317 9.71 -11.78 -21.38
CA GLY A 317 8.32 -11.98 -20.98
C GLY A 317 7.96 -11.12 -19.76
N THR A 318 6.66 -10.95 -19.54
CA THR A 318 6.12 -10.39 -18.28
C THR A 318 5.99 -11.53 -17.28
N MET A 319 6.37 -11.31 -16.01
CA MET A 319 6.43 -12.37 -15.02
C MET A 319 5.98 -11.86 -13.66
N ASN A 320 5.21 -12.67 -12.94
CA ASN A 320 5.01 -12.49 -11.52
C ASN A 320 6.20 -13.12 -10.77
N LEU A 321 7.01 -12.28 -10.13
CA LEU A 321 8.25 -12.68 -9.48
C LEU A 321 8.01 -13.57 -8.26
N SER A 322 6.94 -13.30 -7.50
CA SER A 322 6.59 -14.06 -6.30
C SER A 322 6.16 -15.50 -6.61
N ARG A 323 5.50 -15.69 -7.74
CA ARG A 323 5.00 -17.01 -8.18
C ARG A 323 5.86 -17.64 -9.28
N ARG A 324 6.89 -16.94 -9.77
CA ARG A 324 7.69 -17.32 -10.95
C ARG A 324 6.83 -17.76 -12.15
N LYS A 325 5.64 -17.19 -12.26
CA LYS A 325 4.66 -17.49 -13.30
C LYS A 325 4.82 -16.48 -14.45
N GLN A 326 5.00 -16.98 -15.67
CA GLN A 326 4.96 -16.14 -16.87
C GLN A 326 3.51 -15.72 -17.14
N ILE A 327 3.29 -14.43 -17.37
CA ILE A 327 1.97 -13.86 -17.65
C ILE A 327 1.92 -13.54 -19.15
N ASN A 328 0.94 -14.14 -19.84
CA ASN A 328 0.73 -13.99 -21.28
C ASN A 328 -0.10 -12.75 -21.61
#